data_b2f25398a4475462c3dabd9fc11c08c2
#
_entry.id   b2f25398a4475462c3dabd9fc11c08c2
#
_cell.length_a   1.000
_cell.length_b   1.000
_cell.length_c   1.000
_cell.angle_alpha   90.00
_cell.angle_beta   90.00
_cell.angle_gamma   90.00
#
_symmetry.space_group_name_H-M   'P 1'
#
loop_
_entity.id
_entity.type
_entity.pdbx_description
1 polymer ?
#
loop_
_entity_poly.entity_id
_entity_poly.type
_entity_poly.pdbx_seq_one_letter_code
_entity_poly.pdbx_strand_id
1 'polypeptide(L)'
;MKLNDEHDGEHPQSFAPLRPRKRSARVINANEVPKKNDDSKSKIPDEYVNIGLPETDLSIADFSRKHSNPKNWWIYFGVLLVAIVIPYWIGRTMAARHTSWVISHCSGLSSQGVVFISWVITVSAFTSLAMALIDTHRWIWRIMFAVFLALEQLIAGLCMLNMSFWYSTYVVYGHASGLANAANLGIISAGIGVAVFAVIFVGLLVIVPKTSALNVLTRSWASFIMFYAIEVLAILAVIFGGFLTAM
;
A
#
# COMPACT_ATOMS: atom_id res chain seq x y z
N MET A 1 46.23 -27.83 48.30
CA MET A 1 47.52 -27.12 48.15
C MET A 1 47.27 -25.91 47.28
N LYS A 2 47.43 -24.70 47.87
CA LYS A 2 47.40 -23.31 47.36
C LYS A 2 46.12 -22.83 46.65
N LEU A 3 45.37 -22.10 47.45
CA LEU A 3 44.53 -20.93 47.11
C LEU A 3 45.37 -19.89 46.37
N ASN A 4 44.80 -19.23 45.39
CA ASN A 4 45.13 -17.85 45.06
C ASN A 4 43.83 -17.13 44.83
N ASP A 5 43.51 -16.31 45.85
CA ASP A 5 42.59 -15.20 45.77
C ASP A 5 43.25 -14.12 44.93
N GLU A 6 42.56 -13.62 43.89
CA GLU A 6 42.92 -12.35 43.30
C GLU A 6 41.64 -11.53 43.09
N HIS A 7 41.55 -10.60 43.99
CA HIS A 7 40.59 -9.54 44.14
C HIS A 7 40.96 -8.43 43.15
N ASP A 8 40.16 -8.17 42.13
CA ASP A 8 40.35 -6.95 41.34
C ASP A 8 39.12 -6.07 41.35
N GLY A 9 39.40 -4.88 41.82
CA GLY A 9 38.62 -3.78 42.23
C GLY A 9 37.65 -3.23 41.18
N GLU A 10 36.42 -3.04 41.60
CA GLU A 10 35.46 -2.18 40.99
C GLU A 10 35.94 -0.70 41.08
N HIS A 11 36.22 -0.12 39.92
CA HIS A 11 36.38 1.32 39.81
C HIS A 11 34.99 1.98 39.71
N PRO A 12 34.61 2.83 40.64
CA PRO A 12 33.42 3.65 40.51
C PRO A 12 33.63 4.70 39.43
N GLN A 13 32.81 4.62 38.36
CA GLN A 13 32.75 5.67 37.33
C GLN A 13 32.23 6.97 37.96
N SER A 14 33.13 7.92 38.10
CA SER A 14 32.87 9.30 38.52
C SER A 14 31.97 9.99 37.49
N PHE A 15 30.69 10.18 37.82
CA PHE A 15 29.78 11.05 37.06
C PHE A 15 30.22 12.52 37.24
N ALA A 16 30.84 13.10 36.21
CA ALA A 16 31.09 14.52 36.17
C ALA A 16 29.77 15.29 36.03
N PRO A 17 29.52 16.31 36.86
CA PRO A 17 28.28 17.09 36.80
C PRO A 17 28.24 17.92 35.51
N LEU A 18 27.12 17.79 34.77
CA LEU A 18 26.79 18.56 33.57
C LEU A 18 26.81 20.07 33.90
N ARG A 19 27.74 20.81 33.34
CA ARG A 19 27.76 22.27 33.48
C ARG A 19 26.52 22.90 32.85
N PRO A 20 25.80 23.78 33.55
CA PRO A 20 24.68 24.50 33.00
C PRO A 20 25.15 25.43 31.88
N ARG A 21 24.63 25.21 30.66
CA ARG A 21 24.86 26.04 29.47
C ARG A 21 24.23 27.41 29.71
N LYS A 22 25.04 28.46 29.98
CA LYS A 22 24.58 29.84 30.09
C LYS A 22 23.88 30.25 28.78
N ARG A 23 22.54 30.36 28.81
CA ARG A 23 21.75 31.05 27.78
C ARG A 23 22.08 32.54 27.87
N SER A 24 22.84 33.06 26.95
CA SER A 24 23.00 34.49 26.72
C SER A 24 21.67 35.00 26.18
N ALA A 25 20.91 35.67 27.04
CA ALA A 25 19.69 36.40 26.63
C ALA A 25 20.15 37.61 25.80
N ARG A 26 19.95 37.53 24.47
CA ARG A 26 20.17 38.68 23.59
C ARG A 26 18.98 39.62 23.79
N VAL A 27 19.23 40.74 24.47
CA VAL A 27 18.31 41.86 24.61
C VAL A 27 18.08 42.45 23.22
N ILE A 28 16.89 42.27 22.67
CA ILE A 28 16.50 42.87 21.38
C ILE A 28 16.06 44.29 21.69
N ASN A 29 16.84 45.27 21.23
CA ASN A 29 16.48 46.68 21.30
C ASN A 29 15.29 46.96 20.36
N ALA A 30 14.21 47.41 20.93
CA ALA A 30 12.87 47.61 20.25
C ALA A 30 12.83 48.81 19.29
N ASN A 31 13.96 49.46 18.95
CA ASN A 31 13.94 50.72 18.17
C ASN A 31 14.59 50.64 16.79
N GLU A 32 14.85 49.45 16.23
CA GLU A 32 15.25 49.36 14.82
C GLU A 32 14.08 48.84 13.99
N VAL A 33 13.31 49.75 13.38
CA VAL A 33 12.34 49.46 12.31
C VAL A 33 13.14 49.23 11.03
N PRO A 34 13.20 47.98 10.49
CA PRO A 34 13.86 47.76 9.20
C PRO A 34 12.97 48.28 8.07
N LYS A 35 13.56 49.10 7.21
CA LYS A 35 12.98 49.53 5.93
C LYS A 35 12.56 48.31 5.10
N LYS A 36 11.31 48.31 4.70
CA LYS A 36 10.66 47.36 3.83
C LYS A 36 11.30 47.39 2.43
N ASN A 37 12.16 46.43 2.12
CA ASN A 37 12.55 46.11 0.77
C ASN A 37 11.60 45.05 0.23
N ASP A 38 10.82 45.40 -0.79
CA ASP A 38 9.73 44.62 -1.38
C ASP A 38 10.17 43.49 -2.33
N ASP A 39 11.33 42.88 -2.15
CA ASP A 39 11.82 41.78 -3.01
C ASP A 39 12.29 40.52 -2.24
N SER A 40 11.67 40.21 -1.12
CA SER A 40 11.89 38.93 -0.48
C SER A 40 10.64 38.06 -0.59
N LYS A 41 10.61 37.17 -1.61
CA LYS A 41 9.86 35.91 -1.50
C LYS A 41 10.17 35.35 -0.11
N SER A 42 9.17 35.38 0.77
CA SER A 42 9.30 34.86 2.12
C SER A 42 9.72 33.41 2.05
N LYS A 43 11.01 33.17 2.17
CA LYS A 43 11.51 31.87 2.63
C LYS A 43 10.99 31.72 4.06
N ILE A 44 9.87 31.06 4.21
CA ILE A 44 9.44 30.53 5.50
C ILE A 44 10.62 29.66 5.98
N PRO A 45 11.21 29.92 7.16
CA PRO A 45 12.27 29.07 7.66
C PRO A 45 11.75 27.65 7.76
N ASP A 46 12.43 26.71 7.08
CA ASP A 46 12.08 25.26 7.10
C ASP A 46 12.35 24.62 8.48
N GLU A 47 12.63 25.42 9.49
CA GLU A 47 12.88 24.98 10.84
C GLU A 47 11.61 25.06 11.70
N TYR A 48 10.58 24.29 11.34
CA TYR A 48 9.61 23.89 12.33
C TYR A 48 10.28 22.85 13.23
N VAL A 49 10.76 23.34 14.37
CA VAL A 49 11.20 22.52 15.49
C VAL A 49 10.15 21.44 15.72
N ASN A 50 10.48 20.20 15.46
CA ASN A 50 9.70 19.04 15.86
C ASN A 50 9.54 19.07 17.37
N ILE A 51 8.48 19.69 17.86
CA ILE A 51 8.12 19.67 19.25
C ILE A 51 7.57 18.28 19.54
N GLY A 52 8.48 17.33 19.86
CA GLY A 52 8.18 16.14 20.66
C GLY A 52 6.94 15.32 20.34
N LEU A 53 6.43 15.40 19.11
CA LEU A 53 5.44 14.42 18.67
C LEU A 53 6.19 13.11 18.46
N PRO A 54 5.74 11.99 19.07
CA PRO A 54 6.34 10.70 18.80
C PRO A 54 6.33 10.49 17.29
N GLU A 55 7.50 10.14 16.74
CA GLU A 55 7.64 9.73 15.34
C GLU A 55 6.64 8.60 15.08
N THR A 56 5.46 8.97 14.64
CA THR A 56 4.59 8.03 13.97
C THR A 56 5.21 7.87 12.60
N ASP A 57 5.73 6.68 12.29
CA ASP A 57 6.36 6.31 11.02
C ASP A 57 5.50 6.63 9.77
N LEU A 58 4.32 7.16 9.95
CA LEU A 58 3.34 7.57 8.98
C LEU A 58 2.73 8.93 9.36
N SER A 59 3.52 9.99 9.29
CA SER A 59 2.96 11.33 9.27
C SER A 59 2.40 11.61 7.88
N ILE A 60 1.07 11.65 7.76
CA ILE A 60 0.38 12.12 6.55
C ILE A 60 0.86 13.53 6.16
N ALA A 61 1.37 14.31 7.11
CA ALA A 61 1.93 15.63 6.89
C ALA A 61 3.27 15.61 6.14
N ASP A 62 4.09 14.57 6.29
CA ASP A 62 5.33 14.41 5.52
C ASP A 62 5.06 14.02 4.06
N PHE A 63 3.86 13.53 3.79
CA PHE A 63 3.40 13.15 2.46
C PHE A 63 3.27 14.35 1.51
N SER A 64 2.91 15.53 2.03
CA SER A 64 2.59 16.69 1.20
C SER A 64 3.79 17.58 0.87
N ARG A 65 4.94 17.42 1.55
CA ARG A 65 6.04 18.39 1.48
C ARG A 65 7.14 18.09 0.48
N LYS A 66 7.22 16.91 -0.10
CA LYS A 66 8.19 16.68 -1.16
C LYS A 66 7.64 17.27 -2.46
N HIS A 67 8.22 18.37 -2.91
CA HIS A 67 7.94 19.02 -4.19
C HIS A 67 8.01 17.98 -5.31
N SER A 68 6.90 17.28 -5.56
CA SER A 68 6.76 16.47 -6.76
C SER A 68 6.56 17.43 -7.92
N ASN A 69 7.48 17.41 -8.87
CA ASN A 69 7.33 18.18 -10.10
C ASN A 69 5.99 17.79 -10.74
N PRO A 70 5.02 18.73 -10.92
CA PRO A 70 3.68 18.39 -11.39
C PRO A 70 3.71 17.68 -12.76
N LYS A 71 4.73 17.91 -13.59
CA LYS A 71 4.93 17.22 -14.86
C LYS A 71 5.13 15.71 -14.67
N ASN A 72 5.90 15.29 -13.67
CA ASN A 72 6.14 13.87 -13.41
C ASN A 72 4.87 13.16 -12.92
N TRP A 73 3.97 13.87 -12.25
CA TRP A 73 2.71 13.33 -11.79
C TRP A 73 1.76 13.04 -12.97
N TRP A 74 1.67 13.94 -13.93
CA TRP A 74 0.88 13.74 -15.15
C TRP A 74 1.41 12.58 -16.01
N ILE A 75 2.73 12.43 -16.12
CA ILE A 75 3.35 11.30 -16.83
C ILE A 75 2.98 9.98 -16.13
N TYR A 76 3.11 9.93 -14.81
CA TYR A 76 2.75 8.73 -14.05
C TYR A 76 1.26 8.38 -14.19
N PHE A 77 0.39 9.38 -14.13
CA PHE A 77 -1.05 9.19 -14.33
C PHE A 77 -1.35 8.69 -15.76
N GLY A 78 -0.68 9.23 -16.77
CA GLY A 78 -0.78 8.76 -18.15
C GLY A 78 -0.36 7.30 -18.31
N VAL A 79 0.76 6.89 -17.68
CA VAL A 79 1.22 5.49 -17.66
C VAL A 79 0.20 4.56 -17.00
N LEU A 80 -0.39 4.97 -15.88
CA LEU A 80 -1.43 4.18 -15.23
C LEU A 80 -2.68 4.04 -16.09
N LEU A 81 -3.11 5.10 -16.74
CA LEU A 81 -4.26 5.06 -17.65
C LEU A 81 -4.01 4.09 -18.81
N VAL A 82 -2.81 4.12 -19.39
CA VAL A 82 -2.39 3.15 -20.42
C VAL A 82 -2.38 1.73 -19.87
N ALA A 83 -1.86 1.52 -18.65
CA ALA A 83 -1.82 0.20 -17.99
C ALA A 83 -3.22 -0.35 -17.66
N ILE A 84 -4.23 0.51 -17.53
CA ILE A 84 -5.62 0.09 -17.32
C ILE A 84 -6.29 -0.22 -18.67
N VAL A 85 -6.27 0.74 -19.59
CA VAL A 85 -7.13 0.70 -20.79
C VAL A 85 -6.62 -0.32 -21.81
N ILE A 86 -5.32 -0.33 -22.09
CA ILE A 86 -4.77 -1.16 -23.18
C ILE A 86 -4.86 -2.65 -22.83
N PRO A 87 -4.40 -3.15 -21.65
CA PRO A 87 -4.48 -4.56 -21.35
C PRO A 87 -5.93 -5.06 -21.25
N TYR A 88 -6.83 -4.28 -20.65
CA TYR A 88 -8.24 -4.61 -20.60
C TYR A 88 -8.83 -4.76 -22.00
N TRP A 89 -8.57 -3.81 -22.89
CA TRP A 89 -9.07 -3.85 -24.27
C TRP A 89 -8.51 -5.04 -25.06
N ILE A 90 -7.23 -5.35 -24.89
CA ILE A 90 -6.59 -6.52 -25.49
C ILE A 90 -7.27 -7.79 -24.96
N GLY A 91 -7.40 -7.95 -23.66
CA GLY A 91 -8.05 -9.11 -23.04
C GLY A 91 -9.47 -9.32 -23.54
N ARG A 92 -10.26 -8.25 -23.55
CA ARG A 92 -11.65 -8.28 -24.07
C ARG A 92 -11.73 -8.64 -25.55
N THR A 93 -10.79 -8.12 -26.36
CA THR A 93 -10.75 -8.45 -27.79
C THR A 93 -10.37 -9.91 -28.01
N MET A 94 -9.43 -10.44 -27.24
CA MET A 94 -9.07 -11.86 -27.27
C MET A 94 -10.24 -12.75 -26.86
N ALA A 95 -10.94 -12.40 -25.78
CA ALA A 95 -12.14 -13.13 -25.33
C ALA A 95 -13.21 -13.20 -26.41
N ALA A 96 -13.49 -12.09 -27.10
CA ALA A 96 -14.55 -11.99 -28.08
C ALA A 96 -14.18 -12.57 -29.46
N ARG A 97 -12.91 -12.39 -29.91
CA ARG A 97 -12.50 -12.77 -31.28
C ARG A 97 -11.73 -14.09 -31.35
N HIS A 98 -11.09 -14.51 -30.26
CA HIS A 98 -10.25 -15.71 -30.20
C HIS A 98 -10.68 -16.65 -29.09
N THR A 99 -11.99 -16.75 -28.86
CA THR A 99 -12.60 -17.52 -27.76
C THR A 99 -12.13 -18.98 -27.76
N SER A 100 -12.11 -19.64 -28.94
CA SER A 100 -11.68 -21.04 -29.08
C SER A 100 -10.23 -21.24 -28.67
N TRP A 101 -9.33 -20.31 -29.01
CA TRP A 101 -7.93 -20.31 -28.60
C TRP A 101 -7.79 -20.17 -27.09
N VAL A 102 -8.52 -19.22 -26.49
CA VAL A 102 -8.53 -19.03 -25.01
C VAL A 102 -9.00 -20.30 -24.32
N ILE A 103 -10.13 -20.87 -24.76
CA ILE A 103 -10.67 -22.11 -24.15
C ILE A 103 -9.66 -23.26 -24.25
N SER A 104 -9.04 -23.49 -25.42
CA SER A 104 -8.11 -24.60 -25.62
C SER A 104 -6.87 -24.51 -24.73
N HIS A 105 -6.39 -23.29 -24.45
CA HIS A 105 -5.19 -23.07 -23.60
C HIS A 105 -5.53 -23.05 -22.11
N CYS A 106 -6.74 -22.66 -21.74
CA CYS A 106 -7.16 -22.57 -20.33
C CYS A 106 -7.90 -23.81 -19.82
N SER A 107 -8.31 -24.73 -20.69
CA SER A 107 -9.11 -25.92 -20.31
C SER A 107 -8.45 -26.86 -19.29
N GLY A 108 -7.11 -26.82 -19.21
CA GLY A 108 -6.34 -27.62 -18.23
C GLY A 108 -6.19 -26.96 -16.86
N LEU A 109 -6.65 -25.74 -16.66
CA LEU A 109 -6.52 -25.02 -15.40
C LEU A 109 -7.64 -25.41 -14.43
N SER A 110 -7.32 -25.55 -13.14
CA SER A 110 -8.34 -25.72 -12.10
C SER A 110 -8.93 -24.37 -11.70
N SER A 111 -10.25 -24.33 -11.45
CA SER A 111 -10.94 -23.09 -11.01
C SER A 111 -10.33 -22.53 -9.73
N GLN A 112 -9.95 -23.39 -8.77
CA GLN A 112 -9.28 -22.96 -7.54
C GLN A 112 -7.91 -22.31 -7.80
N GLY A 113 -7.12 -22.87 -8.72
CA GLY A 113 -5.84 -22.28 -9.11
C GLY A 113 -5.99 -20.92 -9.78
N VAL A 114 -7.02 -20.78 -10.62
CA VAL A 114 -7.31 -19.51 -11.31
C VAL A 114 -7.78 -18.43 -10.34
N VAL A 115 -8.66 -18.75 -9.39
CA VAL A 115 -9.04 -17.84 -8.29
C VAL A 115 -7.78 -17.36 -7.54
N PHE A 116 -6.92 -18.31 -7.14
CA PHE A 116 -5.74 -18.00 -6.36
C PHE A 116 -4.76 -17.10 -7.12
N ILE A 117 -4.48 -17.41 -8.39
CA ILE A 117 -3.57 -16.59 -9.23
C ILE A 117 -4.12 -15.17 -9.41
N SER A 118 -5.41 -15.03 -9.72
CA SER A 118 -6.04 -13.71 -9.89
C SER A 118 -6.00 -12.91 -8.60
N TRP A 119 -6.30 -13.54 -7.47
CA TRP A 119 -6.19 -12.92 -6.15
C TRP A 119 -4.76 -12.48 -5.84
N VAL A 120 -3.74 -13.32 -6.06
CA VAL A 120 -2.33 -12.97 -5.84
C VAL A 120 -1.92 -11.76 -6.66
N ILE A 121 -2.32 -11.69 -7.94
CA ILE A 121 -2.00 -10.56 -8.82
C ILE A 121 -2.62 -9.27 -8.26
N THR A 122 -3.90 -9.32 -7.89
CA THR A 122 -4.62 -8.15 -7.37
C THR A 122 -4.05 -7.69 -6.02
N VAL A 123 -3.80 -8.61 -5.07
CA VAL A 123 -3.17 -8.27 -3.79
C VAL A 123 -1.76 -7.72 -3.99
N SER A 124 -0.99 -8.25 -4.95
CA SER A 124 0.33 -7.73 -5.30
C SER A 124 0.26 -6.31 -5.87
N ALA A 125 -0.78 -5.97 -6.65
CA ALA A 125 -1.02 -4.62 -7.12
C ALA A 125 -1.27 -3.68 -5.94
N PHE A 126 -2.16 -4.01 -5.01
CA PHE A 126 -2.44 -3.19 -3.82
C PHE A 126 -1.23 -3.06 -2.90
N THR A 127 -0.50 -4.15 -2.67
CA THR A 127 0.76 -4.12 -1.89
C THR A 127 1.80 -3.21 -2.54
N SER A 128 1.97 -3.31 -3.86
CA SER A 128 2.91 -2.47 -4.61
C SER A 128 2.51 -1.00 -4.54
N LEU A 129 1.21 -0.70 -4.58
CA LEU A 129 0.69 0.65 -4.40
C LEU A 129 1.01 1.18 -2.99
N ALA A 130 0.73 0.41 -1.95
CA ALA A 130 1.03 0.78 -0.57
C ALA A 130 2.54 1.02 -0.37
N MET A 131 3.39 0.14 -0.89
CA MET A 131 4.85 0.28 -0.81
C MET A 131 5.35 1.48 -1.63
N ALA A 132 4.73 1.78 -2.78
CA ALA A 132 5.07 2.99 -3.56
C ALA A 132 4.80 4.29 -2.79
N LEU A 133 3.93 4.24 -1.78
CA LEU A 133 3.64 5.36 -0.90
C LEU A 133 4.63 5.45 0.28
N ILE A 134 5.05 4.33 0.84
CA ILE A 134 5.79 4.24 2.10
C ILE A 134 7.31 4.18 1.88
N ASP A 135 7.77 3.40 0.89
CA ASP A 135 9.19 3.08 0.71
C ASP A 135 10.00 4.22 0.08
N THR A 136 11.30 4.23 0.40
CA THR A 136 12.30 5.14 -0.17
C THR A 136 12.54 4.85 -1.67
N HIS A 137 12.52 3.58 -2.08
CA HIS A 137 12.70 3.14 -3.46
C HIS A 137 11.37 3.15 -4.25
N ARG A 138 10.63 4.23 -4.17
CA ARG A 138 9.27 4.40 -4.73
C ARG A 138 9.14 4.08 -6.21
N TRP A 139 10.18 4.26 -7.01
CA TRP A 139 10.11 4.05 -8.44
C TRP A 139 9.96 2.56 -8.81
N ILE A 140 10.63 1.65 -8.09
CA ILE A 140 10.52 0.21 -8.27
C ILE A 140 9.09 -0.23 -7.99
N TRP A 141 8.54 0.19 -6.84
CA TRP A 141 7.18 -0.16 -6.45
C TRP A 141 6.12 0.42 -7.40
N ARG A 142 6.37 1.61 -7.97
CA ARG A 142 5.49 2.21 -9.00
C ARG A 142 5.48 1.41 -10.29
N ILE A 143 6.63 0.89 -10.72
CA ILE A 143 6.72 0.00 -11.89
C ILE A 143 6.00 -1.32 -11.59
N MET A 144 6.27 -1.94 -10.44
CA MET A 144 5.59 -3.17 -10.03
C MET A 144 4.07 -2.98 -9.97
N PHE A 145 3.60 -1.87 -9.41
CA PHE A 145 2.18 -1.54 -9.40
C PHE A 145 1.61 -1.44 -10.82
N ALA A 146 2.27 -0.73 -11.72
CA ALA A 146 1.79 -0.61 -13.10
C ALA A 146 1.76 -1.96 -13.82
N VAL A 147 2.74 -2.85 -13.59
CA VAL A 147 2.79 -4.19 -14.16
C VAL A 147 1.68 -5.08 -13.62
N PHE A 148 1.51 -5.16 -12.28
CA PHE A 148 0.45 -5.98 -11.69
C PHE A 148 -0.94 -5.46 -12.04
N LEU A 149 -1.12 -4.14 -12.09
CA LEU A 149 -2.35 -3.51 -12.54
C LEU A 149 -2.67 -3.87 -14.00
N ALA A 150 -1.66 -3.85 -14.87
CA ALA A 150 -1.84 -4.25 -16.27
C ALA A 150 -2.21 -5.73 -16.41
N LEU A 151 -1.59 -6.62 -15.62
CA LEU A 151 -1.94 -8.04 -15.58
C LEU A 151 -3.36 -8.26 -15.06
N GLU A 152 -3.75 -7.57 -14.00
CA GLU A 152 -5.12 -7.61 -13.46
C GLU A 152 -6.13 -7.16 -14.51
N GLN A 153 -5.87 -6.04 -15.20
CA GLN A 153 -6.75 -5.52 -16.23
C GLN A 153 -6.82 -6.44 -17.45
N LEU A 154 -5.72 -7.12 -17.80
CA LEU A 154 -5.72 -8.13 -18.86
C LEU A 154 -6.63 -9.32 -18.48
N ILE A 155 -6.51 -9.82 -17.25
CA ILE A 155 -7.37 -10.90 -16.74
C ILE A 155 -8.82 -10.45 -16.68
N ALA A 156 -9.10 -9.27 -16.14
CA ALA A 156 -10.45 -8.70 -16.09
C ALA A 156 -11.06 -8.55 -17.49
N GLY A 157 -10.27 -8.16 -18.47
CA GLY A 157 -10.68 -8.07 -19.87
C GLY A 157 -10.97 -9.45 -20.49
N LEU A 158 -10.06 -10.42 -20.29
CA LEU A 158 -10.26 -11.81 -20.74
C LEU A 158 -11.51 -12.43 -20.13
N CYS A 159 -11.73 -12.20 -18.84
CA CYS A 159 -12.86 -12.76 -18.11
C CYS A 159 -14.13 -11.91 -18.18
N MET A 160 -14.15 -10.85 -18.99
CA MET A 160 -15.31 -9.99 -19.20
C MET A 160 -15.86 -9.39 -17.90
N LEU A 161 -15.00 -8.98 -16.97
CA LEU A 161 -15.40 -8.39 -15.70
C LEU A 161 -16.17 -7.07 -15.92
N ASN A 162 -17.41 -7.05 -15.51
CA ASN A 162 -18.30 -5.88 -15.49
C ASN A 162 -19.41 -6.11 -14.46
N MET A 163 -20.38 -5.21 -14.35
CA MET A 163 -21.46 -5.33 -13.37
C MET A 163 -22.36 -6.58 -13.56
N SER A 164 -22.39 -7.12 -14.79
CA SER A 164 -23.12 -8.36 -15.13
C SER A 164 -22.16 -9.45 -15.62
N PHE A 165 -21.00 -9.58 -15.00
CA PHE A 165 -19.90 -10.38 -15.51
C PHE A 165 -20.25 -11.88 -15.66
N TRP A 166 -21.07 -12.45 -14.79
CA TRP A 166 -21.54 -13.85 -14.96
C TRP A 166 -22.30 -14.06 -16.26
N TYR A 167 -23.21 -13.15 -16.55
CA TYR A 167 -23.97 -13.22 -17.81
C TYR A 167 -23.05 -13.00 -19.02
N SER A 168 -22.16 -11.99 -18.95
CA SER A 168 -21.23 -11.68 -20.04
C SER A 168 -20.28 -12.83 -20.34
N THR A 169 -19.72 -13.49 -19.30
CA THR A 169 -18.83 -14.63 -19.47
C THR A 169 -19.56 -15.84 -20.03
N TYR A 170 -20.79 -16.09 -19.61
CA TYR A 170 -21.60 -17.19 -20.15
C TYR A 170 -21.93 -16.99 -21.63
N VAL A 171 -22.26 -15.77 -22.04
CA VAL A 171 -22.52 -15.44 -23.45
C VAL A 171 -21.31 -15.71 -24.33
N VAL A 172 -20.10 -15.40 -23.86
CA VAL A 172 -18.87 -15.56 -24.64
C VAL A 172 -18.33 -16.99 -24.55
N TYR A 173 -18.25 -17.57 -23.36
CA TYR A 173 -17.57 -18.85 -23.11
C TYR A 173 -18.51 -20.05 -22.94
N GLY A 174 -19.85 -19.84 -22.84
CA GLY A 174 -20.82 -20.89 -22.62
C GLY A 174 -20.46 -21.71 -21.38
N HIS A 175 -20.41 -23.05 -21.53
CA HIS A 175 -20.07 -23.97 -20.45
C HIS A 175 -18.65 -23.82 -19.91
N ALA A 176 -17.74 -23.17 -20.64
CA ALA A 176 -16.38 -22.86 -20.17
C ALA A 176 -16.30 -21.58 -19.34
N SER A 177 -17.42 -20.92 -19.05
CA SER A 177 -17.45 -19.68 -18.26
C SER A 177 -16.95 -19.84 -16.82
N GLY A 178 -16.95 -21.06 -16.28
CA GLY A 178 -16.55 -21.32 -14.89
C GLY A 178 -15.12 -20.84 -14.55
N LEU A 179 -14.15 -21.00 -15.47
CA LEU A 179 -12.79 -20.49 -15.26
C LEU A 179 -12.72 -18.96 -15.27
N ALA A 180 -13.47 -18.31 -16.17
CA ALA A 180 -13.52 -16.86 -16.24
C ALA A 180 -14.18 -16.25 -15.01
N ASN A 181 -15.27 -16.87 -14.54
CA ASN A 181 -15.94 -16.48 -13.30
C ASN A 181 -15.04 -16.71 -12.07
N ALA A 182 -14.29 -17.81 -12.05
CA ALA A 182 -13.30 -18.07 -11.00
C ALA A 182 -12.24 -16.98 -10.93
N ALA A 183 -11.69 -16.53 -12.07
CA ALA A 183 -10.75 -15.41 -12.09
C ALA A 183 -11.38 -14.11 -11.57
N ASN A 184 -12.61 -13.81 -12.00
CA ASN A 184 -13.33 -12.64 -11.52
C ASN A 184 -13.57 -12.69 -10.00
N LEU A 185 -13.89 -13.87 -9.45
CA LEU A 185 -14.02 -14.06 -7.99
C LEU A 185 -12.72 -13.80 -7.25
N GLY A 186 -11.57 -14.19 -7.82
CA GLY A 186 -10.26 -13.88 -7.26
C GLY A 186 -10.04 -12.37 -7.14
N ILE A 187 -10.29 -11.61 -8.21
CA ILE A 187 -10.20 -10.15 -8.23
C ILE A 187 -11.15 -9.51 -7.21
N ILE A 188 -12.42 -9.94 -7.22
CA ILE A 188 -13.45 -9.41 -6.33
C ILE A 188 -13.13 -9.71 -4.87
N SER A 189 -12.63 -10.92 -4.55
CA SER A 189 -12.26 -11.26 -3.17
C SER A 189 -11.16 -10.36 -2.63
N ALA A 190 -10.14 -10.07 -3.43
CA ALA A 190 -9.08 -9.12 -3.06
C ALA A 190 -9.65 -7.70 -2.89
N GLY A 191 -10.52 -7.24 -3.79
CA GLY A 191 -11.18 -5.94 -3.66
C GLY A 191 -12.02 -5.82 -2.39
N ILE A 192 -12.74 -6.88 -2.01
CA ILE A 192 -13.49 -6.92 -0.75
C ILE A 192 -12.53 -6.92 0.45
N GLY A 193 -11.45 -7.70 0.41
CA GLY A 193 -10.42 -7.72 1.45
C GLY A 193 -9.85 -6.33 1.71
N VAL A 194 -9.46 -5.62 0.65
CA VAL A 194 -8.99 -4.22 0.72
C VAL A 194 -10.05 -3.30 1.31
N ALA A 195 -11.31 -3.41 0.89
CA ALA A 195 -12.41 -2.58 1.40
C ALA A 195 -12.64 -2.82 2.91
N VAL A 196 -12.66 -4.08 3.35
CA VAL A 196 -12.79 -4.46 4.76
C VAL A 196 -11.60 -3.93 5.57
N PHE A 197 -10.38 -4.12 5.06
CA PHE A 197 -9.18 -3.57 5.69
C PHE A 197 -9.28 -2.05 5.84
N ALA A 198 -9.66 -1.33 4.78
CA ALA A 198 -9.79 0.12 4.81
C ALA A 198 -10.79 0.59 5.87
N VAL A 199 -11.95 -0.05 5.97
CA VAL A 199 -12.97 0.27 6.98
C VAL A 199 -12.46 0.02 8.40
N ILE A 200 -11.81 -1.12 8.64
CA ILE A 200 -11.25 -1.45 9.95
C ILE A 200 -10.11 -0.48 10.30
N PHE A 201 -9.21 -0.22 9.36
CA PHE A 201 -8.05 0.65 9.59
C PHE A 201 -8.47 2.10 9.87
N VAL A 202 -9.41 2.65 9.08
CA VAL A 202 -9.96 3.99 9.34
C VAL A 202 -10.73 4.01 10.66
N GLY A 203 -11.52 2.97 10.96
CA GLY A 203 -12.20 2.84 12.26
C GLY A 203 -11.22 2.85 13.42
N LEU A 204 -10.10 2.13 13.33
CA LEU A 204 -9.05 2.14 14.37
C LEU A 204 -8.43 3.54 14.52
N LEU A 205 -8.18 4.26 13.43
CA LEU A 205 -7.60 5.61 13.48
C LEU A 205 -8.54 6.63 14.12
N VAL A 206 -9.86 6.49 13.91
CA VAL A 206 -10.86 7.46 14.40
C VAL A 206 -11.30 7.16 15.82
N ILE A 207 -11.53 5.87 16.15
CA ILE A 207 -12.20 5.46 17.40
C ILE A 207 -11.18 5.19 18.51
N VAL A 208 -9.99 4.65 18.16
CA VAL A 208 -9.03 4.18 19.16
C VAL A 208 -8.12 5.32 19.64
N PRO A 209 -8.12 5.67 20.93
CA PRO A 209 -7.22 6.67 21.48
C PRO A 209 -5.76 6.20 21.38
N LYS A 210 -4.84 7.15 21.20
CA LYS A 210 -3.39 6.87 21.03
C LYS A 210 -2.77 6.09 22.20
N THR A 211 -3.38 6.13 23.36
CA THR A 211 -2.95 5.42 24.59
C THR A 211 -3.41 3.97 24.65
N SER A 212 -4.32 3.55 23.77
CA SER A 212 -4.84 2.19 23.75
C SER A 212 -3.84 1.18 23.21
N ALA A 213 -3.84 -0.05 23.74
CA ALA A 213 -3.06 -1.16 23.20
C ALA A 213 -3.42 -1.48 21.74
N LEU A 214 -4.66 -1.24 21.31
CA LEU A 214 -5.11 -1.44 19.92
C LEU A 214 -4.46 -0.47 18.93
N ASN A 215 -3.89 0.65 19.41
CA ASN A 215 -3.15 1.58 18.56
C ASN A 215 -1.90 0.93 17.90
N VAL A 216 -1.43 -0.20 18.42
CA VAL A 216 -0.36 -0.98 17.79
C VAL A 216 -0.76 -1.46 16.38
N LEU A 217 -2.05 -1.73 16.14
CA LEU A 217 -2.56 -2.16 14.83
C LEU A 217 -2.49 -1.07 13.75
N THR A 218 -2.34 0.19 14.14
CA THR A 218 -2.16 1.31 13.20
C THR A 218 -0.70 1.53 12.80
N ARG A 219 0.26 0.81 13.44
CA ARG A 219 1.67 0.85 13.07
C ARG A 219 1.92 0.07 11.78
N SER A 220 2.91 0.51 10.98
CA SER A 220 3.16 -0.02 9.64
C SER A 220 3.23 -1.55 9.57
N TRP A 221 4.01 -2.21 10.42
CA TRP A 221 4.13 -3.68 10.43
C TRP A 221 2.84 -4.39 10.83
N ALA A 222 2.18 -3.92 11.88
CA ALA A 222 0.95 -4.54 12.36
C ALA A 222 -0.20 -4.34 11.37
N SER A 223 -0.28 -3.19 10.70
CA SER A 223 -1.27 -2.94 9.66
C SER A 223 -1.05 -3.83 8.43
N PHE A 224 0.21 -4.11 8.03
CA PHE A 224 0.51 -5.08 6.98
C PHE A 224 0.07 -6.50 7.35
N ILE A 225 0.37 -6.95 8.57
CA ILE A 225 -0.08 -8.28 9.04
C ILE A 225 -1.60 -8.35 9.03
N MET A 226 -2.29 -7.31 9.53
CA MET A 226 -3.75 -7.23 9.52
C MET A 226 -4.30 -7.25 8.09
N PHE A 227 -3.70 -6.51 7.17
CA PHE A 227 -4.07 -6.51 5.75
C PHE A 227 -4.01 -7.92 5.16
N TYR A 228 -2.86 -8.60 5.27
CA TYR A 228 -2.71 -9.96 4.73
C TYR A 228 -3.59 -10.98 5.43
N ALA A 229 -3.85 -10.84 6.72
CA ALA A 229 -4.78 -11.72 7.43
C ALA A 229 -6.21 -11.58 6.88
N ILE A 230 -6.67 -10.36 6.61
CA ILE A 230 -7.98 -10.09 6.02
C ILE A 230 -8.04 -10.65 4.59
N GLU A 231 -6.99 -10.43 3.79
CA GLU A 231 -6.91 -10.92 2.42
C GLU A 231 -6.95 -12.46 2.34
N VAL A 232 -6.22 -13.13 3.25
CA VAL A 232 -6.25 -14.60 3.35
C VAL A 232 -7.63 -15.09 3.75
N LEU A 233 -8.30 -14.42 4.69
CA LEU A 233 -9.68 -14.77 5.06
C LEU A 233 -10.66 -14.57 3.90
N ALA A 234 -10.48 -13.51 3.11
CA ALA A 234 -11.32 -13.24 1.95
C ALA A 234 -11.18 -14.33 0.87
N ILE A 235 -9.95 -14.75 0.54
CA ILE A 235 -9.76 -15.83 -0.44
C ILE A 235 -10.23 -17.19 0.09
N LEU A 236 -10.01 -17.49 1.38
CA LEU A 236 -10.52 -18.72 1.99
C LEU A 236 -12.04 -18.77 1.98
N ALA A 237 -12.71 -17.65 2.23
CA ALA A 237 -14.17 -17.56 2.13
C ALA A 237 -14.67 -17.87 0.70
N VAL A 238 -13.95 -17.44 -0.34
CA VAL A 238 -14.32 -17.75 -1.73
C VAL A 238 -14.07 -19.23 -2.07
N ILE A 239 -12.92 -19.78 -1.68
CA ILE A 239 -12.55 -21.15 -2.02
C ILE A 239 -13.43 -22.17 -1.28
N PHE A 240 -13.71 -21.95 0.01
CA PHE A 240 -14.45 -22.88 0.87
C PHE A 240 -15.91 -22.49 1.08
N GLY A 241 -16.31 -21.27 0.75
CA GLY A 241 -17.68 -20.76 0.91
C GLY A 241 -18.70 -21.27 -0.14
N GLY A 242 -18.29 -22.19 -1.04
CA GLY A 242 -19.17 -22.76 -2.04
C GLY A 242 -19.42 -21.89 -3.28
N PHE A 243 -18.79 -20.72 -3.37
CA PHE A 243 -18.97 -19.81 -4.52
C PHE A 243 -18.50 -20.42 -5.85
N LEU A 244 -17.51 -21.32 -5.82
CA LEU A 244 -17.00 -22.01 -7.00
C LEU A 244 -17.90 -23.15 -7.47
N THR A 245 -18.74 -23.70 -6.59
CA THR A 245 -19.67 -24.79 -6.92
C THR A 245 -21.02 -24.28 -7.41
N ALA A 246 -21.32 -23.01 -7.16
CA ALA A 246 -22.56 -22.35 -7.60
C ALA A 246 -22.49 -21.81 -9.05
N MET A 247 -21.34 -22.02 -9.72
CA MET A 247 -21.06 -21.64 -11.11
C MET A 247 -21.11 -22.84 -12.03
#